data_7b11c2697a031a2a7a1c29502ea694b9
#
_entry.id   7b11c2697a031a2a7a1c29502ea694b9
#
_cell.length_a   1.000
_cell.length_b   1.000
_cell.length_c   1.000
_cell.angle_alpha   90.00
_cell.angle_beta   90.00
_cell.angle_gamma   90.00
#
_symmetry.space_group_name_H-M   'P 1'
#
loop_
_entity.id
_entity.type
_entity.pdbx_description
1 polymer ?
#
loop_
_entity_poly.entity_id
_entity_poly.type
_entity_poly.pdbx_seq_one_letter_code
_entity_poly.pdbx_strand_id
1 'polypeptide(L)'
;MSESEPLYNSRVTKIYIQYLQKYYPDIDVDSVLDELGIAKYEIEDPAHWFTQDQQDRLHDVLVARTGNPNIAREAGRYATSSEGLG
;
A
#
# COMPACT_ATOMS: atom_id res chain seq x y z
N MET A 1 -7.19 6.97 23.22
CA MET A 1 -6.50 6.36 22.10
C MET A 1 -6.94 6.97 20.78
N SER A 2 -6.01 7.35 19.94
CA SER A 2 -6.30 8.10 18.75
C SER A 2 -6.30 7.18 17.50
N GLU A 3 -7.32 7.33 16.65
CA GLU A 3 -7.38 6.60 15.37
C GLU A 3 -6.33 7.11 14.40
N SER A 4 -5.80 8.29 14.63
CA SER A 4 -4.77 8.86 13.79
C SER A 4 -3.36 8.54 14.27
N GLU A 5 -3.23 7.62 15.22
CA GLU A 5 -1.93 7.19 15.71
C GLU A 5 -1.13 6.48 14.60
N PRO A 6 0.14 6.87 14.37
CA PRO A 6 0.93 6.28 13.30
C PRO A 6 1.40 4.88 13.68
N LEU A 7 0.84 3.87 13.01
CA LEU A 7 1.09 2.46 13.30
C LEU A 7 1.86 1.73 12.19
N TYR A 8 1.84 2.26 10.96
CA TYR A 8 2.39 1.56 9.82
C TYR A 8 3.49 2.37 9.16
N ASN A 9 4.67 1.79 9.08
CA ASN A 9 5.78 2.42 8.38
C ASN A 9 5.48 2.46 6.87
N SER A 10 6.00 3.47 6.19
CA SER A 10 5.80 3.66 4.75
C SER A 10 6.21 2.44 3.93
N ARG A 11 7.11 1.60 4.44
CA ARG A 11 7.52 0.37 3.77
C ARG A 11 6.38 -0.57 3.51
N VAL A 12 5.40 -0.63 4.43
CA VAL A 12 4.23 -1.48 4.27
C VAL A 12 3.43 -1.03 3.06
N THR A 13 3.17 0.28 2.96
CA THR A 13 2.46 0.85 1.83
C THR A 13 3.24 0.64 0.53
N LYS A 14 4.55 0.83 0.58
CA LYS A 14 5.42 0.67 -0.59
C LYS A 14 5.35 -0.76 -1.14
N ILE A 15 5.27 -1.75 -0.27
CA ILE A 15 5.16 -3.15 -0.69
C ILE A 15 3.89 -3.37 -1.48
N TYR A 16 2.76 -2.81 -1.03
CA TYR A 16 1.50 -2.90 -1.77
C TYR A 16 1.64 -2.27 -3.16
N ILE A 17 2.27 -1.11 -3.23
CA ILE A 17 2.46 -0.41 -4.49
C ILE A 17 3.34 -1.22 -5.45
N GLN A 18 4.43 -1.79 -4.94
CA GLN A 18 5.31 -2.63 -5.75
C GLN A 18 4.59 -3.86 -6.26
N TYR A 19 3.76 -4.46 -5.40
CA TYR A 19 2.96 -5.62 -5.79
C TYR A 19 2.02 -5.27 -6.94
N LEU A 20 1.34 -4.12 -6.85
CA LEU A 20 0.46 -3.66 -7.91
C LEU A 20 1.21 -3.47 -9.21
N GLN A 21 2.36 -2.83 -9.16
CA GLN A 21 3.15 -2.56 -10.36
C GLN A 21 3.59 -3.84 -11.04
N LYS A 22 3.81 -4.89 -10.26
CA LYS A 22 4.27 -6.17 -10.81
C LYS A 22 3.13 -7.01 -11.37
N TYR A 23 2.04 -7.13 -10.63
CA TYR A 23 0.96 -8.07 -10.97
C TYR A 23 -0.28 -7.41 -11.55
N TYR A 24 -0.42 -6.11 -11.42
CA TYR A 24 -1.55 -5.35 -11.94
C TYR A 24 -1.05 -4.10 -12.67
N PRO A 25 -0.27 -4.31 -13.74
CA PRO A 25 0.37 -3.17 -14.45
C PRO A 25 -0.62 -2.23 -15.11
N ASP A 26 -1.87 -2.68 -15.31
CA ASP A 26 -2.91 -1.84 -15.90
C ASP A 26 -3.47 -0.82 -14.92
N ILE A 27 -3.21 -1.01 -13.62
CA ILE A 27 -3.68 -0.09 -12.61
C ILE A 27 -2.70 1.08 -12.49
N ASP A 28 -3.24 2.30 -12.63
CA ASP A 28 -2.43 3.50 -12.49
C ASP A 28 -2.20 3.78 -11.00
N VAL A 29 -0.99 3.50 -10.53
CA VAL A 29 -0.61 3.69 -9.13
C VAL A 29 -0.75 5.15 -8.72
N ASP A 30 -0.41 6.09 -9.60
CA ASP A 30 -0.53 7.51 -9.28
C ASP A 30 -1.99 7.88 -9.01
N SER A 31 -2.91 7.29 -9.77
CA SER A 31 -4.34 7.50 -9.56
C SER A 31 -4.79 6.95 -8.20
N VAL A 32 -4.27 5.78 -7.82
CA VAL A 32 -4.58 5.18 -6.52
C VAL A 32 -4.11 6.09 -5.39
N LEU A 33 -2.88 6.57 -5.48
CA LEU A 33 -2.31 7.45 -4.45
C LEU A 33 -3.08 8.76 -4.37
N ASP A 34 -3.48 9.29 -5.52
CA ASP A 34 -4.25 10.53 -5.59
C ASP A 34 -5.61 10.35 -4.90
N GLU A 35 -6.26 9.22 -5.14
CA GLU A 35 -7.54 8.90 -4.51
C GLU A 35 -7.39 8.82 -2.98
N LEU A 36 -6.26 8.32 -2.51
CA LEU A 36 -5.98 8.18 -1.09
C LEU A 36 -5.47 9.47 -0.44
N GLY A 37 -5.11 10.45 -1.24
CA GLY A 37 -4.51 11.68 -0.74
C GLY A 37 -3.11 11.47 -0.21
N ILE A 38 -2.40 10.47 -0.73
CA ILE A 38 -1.02 10.15 -0.32
C ILE A 38 -0.07 10.63 -1.41
N ALA A 39 0.93 11.39 -1.02
CA ALA A 39 1.96 11.84 -1.95
C ALA A 39 3.01 10.75 -2.14
N LYS A 40 3.56 10.67 -3.34
CA LYS A 40 4.55 9.67 -3.68
C LYS A 40 5.78 9.75 -2.77
N TYR A 41 6.21 10.97 -2.43
CA TYR A 41 7.38 11.16 -1.58
C TYR A 41 7.17 10.60 -0.17
N GLU A 42 5.90 10.52 0.28
CA GLU A 42 5.60 9.96 1.59
C GLU A 42 5.88 8.46 1.63
N ILE A 43 5.67 7.78 0.52
CA ILE A 43 5.94 6.34 0.42
C ILE A 43 7.45 6.08 0.34
N GLU A 44 8.17 6.99 -0.30
CA GLU A 44 9.61 6.84 -0.47
C GLU A 44 10.41 7.22 0.78
N ASP A 45 9.78 7.93 1.72
CA ASP A 45 10.44 8.36 2.94
C ASP A 45 10.36 7.26 4.02
N PRO A 46 11.48 6.61 4.36
CA PRO A 46 11.47 5.51 5.34
C PRO A 46 11.13 5.97 6.75
N ALA A 47 11.14 7.26 7.01
CA ALA A 47 10.78 7.81 8.31
C ALA A 47 9.30 8.18 8.41
N HIS A 48 8.56 8.05 7.32
CA HIS A 48 7.14 8.39 7.31
C HIS A 48 6.29 7.21 7.80
N TRP A 49 5.26 7.52 8.57
CA TRP A 49 4.35 6.51 9.10
C TRP A 49 2.92 6.85 8.73
N PHE A 50 2.13 5.81 8.45
CA PHE A 50 0.72 5.97 8.12
C PHE A 50 -0.15 5.52 9.29
N THR A 51 -1.34 6.08 9.37
CA THR A 51 -2.30 5.72 10.41
C THR A 51 -3.08 4.47 10.03
N GLN A 52 -3.76 3.88 11.01
CA GLN A 52 -4.65 2.74 10.76
C GLN A 52 -5.71 3.10 9.73
N ASP A 53 -6.28 4.30 9.85
CA ASP A 53 -7.32 4.75 8.93
C ASP A 53 -6.80 4.83 7.50
N GLN A 54 -5.60 5.36 7.31
CA GLN A 54 -4.98 5.43 5.99
C GLN A 54 -4.72 4.04 5.42
N GLN A 55 -4.28 3.12 6.26
CA GLN A 55 -4.01 1.75 5.85
C GLN A 55 -5.31 1.02 5.45
N ASP A 56 -6.38 1.24 6.21
CA ASP A 56 -7.68 0.64 5.90
C ASP A 56 -8.22 1.17 4.57
N ARG A 57 -8.07 2.46 4.32
CA ARG A 57 -8.50 3.06 3.06
C ARG A 57 -7.69 2.52 1.89
N LEU A 58 -6.40 2.35 2.08
CA LEU A 58 -5.54 1.75 1.06
C LEU A 58 -6.05 0.37 0.70
N HIS A 59 -6.33 -0.45 1.70
CA HIS A 59 -6.84 -1.80 1.47
C HIS A 59 -8.16 -1.77 0.69
N ASP A 60 -9.09 -0.91 1.10
CA ASP A 60 -10.39 -0.79 0.43
C ASP A 60 -10.25 -0.38 -1.03
N VAL A 61 -9.40 0.59 -1.29
CA VAL A 61 -9.15 1.06 -2.66
C VAL A 61 -8.53 -0.05 -3.51
N LEU A 62 -7.57 -0.78 -2.94
CA LEU A 62 -6.93 -1.86 -3.67
C LEU A 62 -7.90 -2.99 -3.99
N VAL A 63 -8.77 -3.36 -3.05
CA VAL A 63 -9.79 -4.36 -3.31
C VAL A 63 -10.71 -3.90 -4.44
N ALA A 64 -11.12 -2.64 -4.39
CA ALA A 64 -12.02 -2.10 -5.41
C ALA A 64 -11.35 -2.05 -6.79
N ARG A 65 -10.08 -1.66 -6.84
CA ARG A 65 -9.35 -1.50 -8.11
C ARG A 65 -8.94 -2.82 -8.73
N THR A 66 -8.56 -3.81 -7.91
CA THR A 66 -8.10 -5.10 -8.40
C THR A 66 -9.22 -6.14 -8.50
N GLY A 67 -10.32 -5.92 -7.78
CA GLY A 67 -11.38 -6.91 -7.66
C GLY A 67 -10.94 -8.14 -6.87
N ASN A 68 -9.86 -8.04 -6.12
CA ASN A 68 -9.27 -9.15 -5.38
C ASN A 68 -9.37 -8.92 -3.88
N PRO A 69 -10.31 -9.60 -3.18
CA PRO A 69 -10.47 -9.41 -1.74
C PRO A 69 -9.29 -9.97 -0.92
N ASN A 70 -8.42 -10.75 -1.55
CA ASN A 70 -7.25 -11.34 -0.90
C ASN A 70 -5.97 -10.55 -1.17
N ILE A 71 -6.10 -9.30 -1.65
CA ILE A 71 -4.93 -8.52 -2.04
C ILE A 71 -3.93 -8.34 -0.90
N ALA A 72 -4.42 -8.18 0.33
CA ALA A 72 -3.54 -7.99 1.49
C ALA A 72 -2.70 -9.24 1.75
N ARG A 73 -3.30 -10.41 1.63
CA ARG A 73 -2.60 -11.67 1.81
C ARG A 73 -1.54 -11.87 0.75
N GLU A 74 -1.88 -11.56 -0.49
CA GLU A 74 -0.96 -11.74 -1.61
C GLU A 74 0.20 -10.77 -1.55
N ALA A 75 -0.07 -9.52 -1.18
CA ALA A 75 0.98 -8.53 -0.99
C ALA A 75 1.89 -8.93 0.17
N GLY A 76 1.32 -9.52 1.23
CA GLY A 76 2.10 -10.03 2.35
C GLY A 76 3.06 -11.14 1.93
N ARG A 77 2.59 -12.05 1.07
CA ARG A 77 3.45 -13.12 0.54
C ARG A 77 4.56 -12.53 -0.32
N TYR A 78 4.23 -11.54 -1.12
CA TYR A 78 5.23 -10.86 -1.93
C TYR A 78 6.30 -10.22 -1.04
N ALA A 79 5.88 -9.61 0.08
CA ALA A 79 6.81 -8.97 1.00
C ALA A 79 7.80 -9.95 1.61
N THR A 80 7.39 -11.21 1.80
CA THR A 80 8.25 -12.23 2.40
C THR A 80 9.04 -13.01 1.36
N SER A 81 8.79 -12.77 0.06
CA SER A 81 9.55 -13.41 -1.00
C SER A 81 10.86 -12.67 -1.22
N SER A 82 11.80 -13.30 -1.93
CA SER A 82 13.07 -12.65 -2.25
C SER A 82 12.88 -11.40 -3.10
N GLU A 83 11.83 -11.36 -3.90
CA GLU A 83 11.53 -10.20 -4.74
C GLU A 83 11.08 -9.01 -3.89
N GLY A 84 10.25 -9.26 -2.87
CA GLY A 84 9.77 -8.21 -2.00
C GLY A 84 10.83 -7.69 -1.05
N LEU A 85 11.84 -8.52 -0.74
CA LEU A 85 12.93 -8.17 0.16
C LEU A 85 14.10 -7.53 -0.57
N GLY A 86 14.11 -7.63 -1.88
CA GLY A 86 15.23 -7.18 -2.70
C GLY A 86 15.57 -5.72 -2.67
#